data_84a2696c7cf488132dbbd8a6d498eb97
#
_entry.id   84a2696c7cf488132dbbd8a6d498eb97
#
_cell.length_a   1.000
_cell.length_b   1.000
_cell.length_c   1.000
_cell.angle_alpha   90.00
_cell.angle_beta   90.00
_cell.angle_gamma   90.00
#
_symmetry.space_group_name_H-M   'P 1'
#
loop_
_entity.id
_entity.type
_entity.pdbx_description
1 polymer ?
#
loop_
_entity_poly.entity_id
_entity_poly.type
_entity_poly.pdbx_seq_one_letter_code
_entity_poly.pdbx_strand_id
1 'polypeptide(L)'
;MKTILFILLALSFFGCSSPRQSQNTDSTAHKIMIDSSDYEIIIIDPDFDRWYMMNVSPGQERSSEYYRSKNIFAVSRWNDYYMRGKYRRAIGANINYNPSIDYGLDVNRKLYWYFKYIQENYKVPLL
;
A
#
# COMPACT_ATOMS: atom_id res chain seq x y z
N MET A 1 -61.86 -29.32 -36.30
CA MET A 1 -60.71 -30.07 -36.83
C MET A 1 -59.65 -29.09 -37.31
N LYS A 2 -58.77 -28.73 -36.52
CA LYS A 2 -57.39 -28.25 -36.85
C LYS A 2 -56.79 -27.75 -35.57
N THR A 3 -56.10 -28.62 -34.89
CA THR A 3 -55.30 -28.35 -33.68
C THR A 3 -54.06 -27.58 -34.12
N ILE A 4 -54.03 -26.31 -33.75
CA ILE A 4 -52.84 -25.49 -33.90
C ILE A 4 -52.04 -25.58 -32.59
N LEU A 5 -50.96 -26.33 -32.68
CA LEU A 5 -49.97 -26.51 -31.62
C LEU A 5 -49.12 -25.24 -31.50
N PHE A 6 -49.38 -24.41 -30.53
CA PHE A 6 -48.49 -23.28 -30.19
C PHE A 6 -47.35 -23.80 -29.33
N ILE A 7 -46.19 -23.95 -29.96
CA ILE A 7 -44.94 -24.18 -29.25
C ILE A 7 -44.45 -22.82 -28.73
N LEU A 8 -44.69 -22.60 -27.45
CA LEU A 8 -44.08 -21.48 -26.74
C LEU A 8 -42.63 -21.80 -26.44
N LEU A 9 -41.75 -21.22 -27.25
CA LEU A 9 -40.28 -21.24 -27.02
C LEU A 9 -39.96 -20.27 -25.90
N ALA A 10 -39.81 -20.79 -24.68
CA ALA A 10 -39.35 -20.01 -23.53
C ALA A 10 -37.83 -19.79 -23.65
N LEU A 11 -37.44 -18.63 -24.14
CA LEU A 11 -36.04 -18.16 -24.08
C LEU A 11 -35.70 -17.80 -22.64
N SER A 12 -35.03 -18.72 -21.97
CA SER A 12 -34.44 -18.47 -20.65
C SER A 12 -33.23 -17.58 -20.81
N PHE A 13 -33.40 -16.29 -20.57
CA PHE A 13 -32.27 -15.38 -20.40
C PHE A 13 -31.58 -15.69 -19.07
N PHE A 14 -30.52 -16.48 -19.11
CA PHE A 14 -29.57 -16.54 -18.00
C PHE A 14 -28.81 -15.22 -17.94
N GLY A 15 -29.34 -14.30 -17.15
CA GLY A 15 -28.63 -13.12 -16.75
C GLY A 15 -27.46 -13.49 -15.85
N CYS A 16 -26.24 -13.53 -16.41
CA CYS A 16 -25.01 -13.52 -15.61
C CYS A 16 -24.93 -12.20 -14.86
N SER A 17 -25.45 -12.18 -13.63
CA SER A 17 -25.14 -11.12 -12.68
C SER A 17 -23.72 -11.33 -12.18
N SER A 18 -22.76 -10.72 -12.85
CA SER A 18 -21.42 -10.55 -12.27
C SER A 18 -21.55 -9.73 -10.99
N PRO A 19 -21.06 -10.22 -9.84
CA PRO A 19 -21.01 -9.39 -8.66
C PRO A 19 -20.08 -8.22 -8.97
N ARG A 20 -20.66 -7.03 -9.06
CA ARG A 20 -19.94 -5.77 -9.13
C ARG A 20 -19.24 -5.64 -7.78
N GLN A 21 -17.97 -6.03 -7.74
CA GLN A 21 -17.11 -5.78 -6.60
C GLN A 21 -17.06 -4.27 -6.42
N SER A 22 -17.82 -3.80 -5.46
CA SER A 22 -17.80 -2.40 -5.03
C SER A 22 -16.40 -2.14 -4.51
N GLN A 23 -15.56 -1.58 -5.38
CA GLN A 23 -14.34 -0.93 -4.93
C GLN A 23 -14.80 0.30 -4.14
N ASN A 24 -14.92 0.15 -2.84
CA ASN A 24 -14.94 1.27 -1.93
C ASN A 24 -13.59 1.98 -2.05
N THR A 25 -13.48 2.87 -3.01
CA THR A 25 -12.45 3.88 -3.13
C THR A 25 -12.74 5.00 -2.14
N ASP A 26 -12.66 4.68 -0.86
CA ASP A 26 -12.66 5.70 0.18
C ASP A 26 -11.68 5.31 1.30
N SER A 27 -10.42 5.22 0.93
CA SER A 27 -9.34 5.39 1.89
C SER A 27 -8.13 5.95 1.17
N THR A 28 -7.89 7.22 1.35
CA THR A 28 -6.62 7.90 1.12
C THR A 28 -5.51 7.38 2.06
N ALA A 29 -5.74 6.27 2.72
CA ALA A 29 -4.78 5.67 3.62
C ALA A 29 -3.73 4.88 2.83
N HIS A 30 -2.49 5.29 2.97
CA HIS A 30 -1.34 4.70 2.29
C HIS A 30 -1.07 3.29 2.79
N LYS A 31 -0.79 2.38 1.88
CA LYS A 31 -0.49 0.98 2.19
C LYS A 31 0.94 0.66 1.78
N ILE A 32 1.68 0.10 2.73
CA ILE A 32 3.03 -0.42 2.51
C ILE A 32 3.00 -1.92 2.70
N MET A 33 3.58 -2.66 1.77
CA MET A 33 3.82 -4.10 1.90
C MET A 33 5.27 -4.39 1.55
N ILE A 34 5.91 -5.26 2.34
CA ILE A 34 7.20 -5.82 2.01
C ILE A 34 6.94 -7.25 1.55
N ASP A 35 7.20 -7.52 0.28
CA ASP A 35 7.12 -8.88 -0.25
C ASP A 35 8.32 -9.67 0.24
N SER A 36 8.06 -10.84 0.81
CA SER A 36 9.09 -11.72 1.36
C SER A 36 9.74 -12.63 0.33
N SER A 37 9.20 -12.71 -0.89
CA SER A 37 9.75 -13.60 -1.92
C SER A 37 11.03 -13.05 -2.55
N ASP A 38 11.10 -11.72 -2.76
CA ASP A 38 12.24 -11.04 -3.38
C ASP A 38 12.67 -9.79 -2.59
N TYR A 39 12.16 -9.59 -1.37
CA TYR A 39 12.37 -8.39 -0.56
C TYR A 39 12.10 -7.10 -1.33
N GLU A 40 10.96 -7.04 -2.00
CA GLU A 40 10.48 -5.83 -2.65
C GLU A 40 9.54 -5.07 -1.73
N ILE A 41 9.64 -3.74 -1.74
CA ILE A 41 8.69 -2.87 -1.07
C ILE A 41 7.69 -2.30 -2.06
N ILE A 42 6.41 -2.57 -1.82
CA ILE A 42 5.29 -2.04 -2.60
C ILE A 42 4.67 -0.88 -1.82
N ILE A 43 4.81 0.32 -2.34
CA ILE A 43 4.17 1.53 -1.81
C ILE A 43 3.11 1.97 -2.81
N ILE A 44 1.85 1.94 -2.37
CA ILE A 44 0.71 2.37 -3.18
C ILE A 44 0.41 3.83 -2.83
N ASP A 45 1.19 4.73 -3.39
CA ASP A 45 1.06 6.18 -3.21
C ASP A 45 1.62 6.91 -4.45
N PRO A 46 0.76 7.36 -5.37
CA PRO A 46 1.21 8.02 -6.60
C PRO A 46 1.95 9.33 -6.36
N ASP A 47 1.67 10.01 -5.26
CA ASP A 47 2.31 11.29 -4.93
C ASP A 47 3.70 11.09 -4.34
N PHE A 48 3.96 9.93 -3.73
CA PHE A 48 5.29 9.59 -3.22
C PHE A 48 6.34 9.49 -4.33
N ASP A 49 6.04 8.82 -5.42
CA ASP A 49 7.00 8.65 -6.51
C ASP A 49 7.40 10.01 -7.10
N ARG A 50 6.44 10.92 -7.28
CA ARG A 50 6.70 12.29 -7.72
C ARG A 50 7.54 13.05 -6.71
N TRP A 51 7.16 13.00 -5.44
CA TRP A 51 7.90 13.65 -4.36
C TRP A 51 9.33 13.11 -4.27
N TYR A 52 9.51 11.79 -4.37
CA TYR A 52 10.81 11.12 -4.32
C TYR A 52 11.75 11.63 -5.42
N MET A 53 11.27 11.68 -6.67
CA MET A 53 12.06 12.19 -7.79
C MET A 53 12.49 13.65 -7.64
N MET A 54 11.68 14.47 -6.97
CA MET A 54 11.97 15.90 -6.78
C MET A 54 12.85 16.19 -5.55
N ASN A 55 12.83 15.34 -4.54
CA ASN A 55 13.44 15.63 -3.24
C ASN A 55 14.64 14.75 -2.90
N VAL A 56 14.83 13.63 -3.58
CA VAL A 56 15.92 12.69 -3.30
C VAL A 56 16.97 12.76 -4.40
N SER A 57 18.21 13.04 -4.02
CA SER A 57 19.33 13.12 -4.94
C SER A 57 20.44 12.11 -4.57
N PRO A 58 21.30 11.70 -5.52
CA PRO A 58 22.39 10.77 -5.25
C PRO A 58 23.34 11.24 -4.14
N GLY A 59 23.53 12.54 -3.96
CA GLY A 59 24.35 13.10 -2.89
C GLY A 59 23.82 12.90 -1.47
N GLN A 60 22.57 12.47 -1.33
CA GLN A 60 21.92 12.17 -0.05
C GLN A 60 21.98 10.69 0.33
N GLU A 61 22.61 9.86 -0.50
CA GLU A 61 22.72 8.42 -0.25
C GLU A 61 23.44 8.12 1.06
N ARG A 62 22.91 7.12 1.79
CA ARG A 62 23.44 6.64 3.07
C ARG A 62 23.67 5.13 3.00
N SER A 63 24.34 4.57 4.00
CA SER A 63 24.54 3.13 4.07
C SER A 63 23.24 2.37 4.37
N SER A 64 23.20 1.08 4.02
CA SER A 64 22.07 0.20 4.34
C SER A 64 21.81 0.17 5.84
N GLU A 65 22.85 0.13 6.67
CA GLU A 65 22.74 0.14 8.14
C GLU A 65 22.12 1.43 8.67
N TYR A 66 22.44 2.57 8.06
CA TYR A 66 21.82 3.84 8.42
C TYR A 66 20.33 3.79 8.21
N TYR A 67 19.88 3.43 7.00
CA TYR A 67 18.47 3.32 6.68
C TYR A 67 17.76 2.29 7.55
N ARG A 68 18.35 1.10 7.71
CA ARG A 68 17.81 0.03 8.55
C ARG A 68 17.59 0.49 9.97
N SER A 69 18.58 1.13 10.59
CA SER A 69 18.48 1.62 11.98
C SER A 69 17.33 2.63 12.15
N LYS A 70 17.16 3.54 11.18
CA LYS A 70 16.06 4.51 11.19
C LYS A 70 14.70 3.83 10.96
N ASN A 71 14.64 2.87 10.05
CA ASN A 71 13.41 2.14 9.74
C ASN A 71 12.89 1.34 10.93
N ILE A 72 13.75 0.70 11.71
CA ILE A 72 13.33 -0.05 12.91
C ILE A 72 12.50 0.85 13.84
N PHE A 73 12.98 2.05 14.12
CA PHE A 73 12.25 3.00 14.99
C PHE A 73 11.00 3.55 14.32
N ALA A 74 11.09 3.89 13.05
CA ALA A 74 9.96 4.47 12.31
C ALA A 74 8.82 3.46 12.14
N VAL A 75 9.12 2.20 11.85
CA VAL A 75 8.12 1.12 11.79
C VAL A 75 7.46 0.90 13.14
N SER A 76 8.25 0.89 14.21
CA SER A 76 7.68 0.76 15.57
C SER A 76 6.68 1.87 15.88
N ARG A 77 7.02 3.14 15.56
CA ARG A 77 6.12 4.29 15.72
C ARG A 77 4.91 4.20 14.81
N TRP A 78 5.11 3.84 13.54
CA TRP A 78 4.03 3.65 12.59
C TRP A 78 3.00 2.64 13.09
N ASN A 79 3.47 1.46 13.52
CA ASN A 79 2.60 0.40 14.00
C ASN A 79 1.89 0.77 15.32
N ASP A 80 2.55 1.50 16.22
CA ASP A 80 1.91 2.06 17.42
C ASP A 80 0.80 3.05 17.05
N TYR A 81 1.04 3.95 16.11
CA TYR A 81 0.02 4.88 15.63
C TYR A 81 -1.14 4.16 14.95
N TYR A 82 -0.86 3.13 14.16
CA TYR A 82 -1.89 2.31 13.55
C TYR A 82 -2.78 1.64 14.60
N MET A 83 -2.18 0.99 15.60
CA MET A 83 -2.92 0.33 16.68
C MET A 83 -3.79 1.30 17.50
N ARG A 84 -3.29 2.52 17.71
CA ARG A 84 -4.03 3.57 18.42
C ARG A 84 -5.04 4.32 17.55
N GLY A 85 -5.14 4.01 16.27
CA GLY A 85 -5.98 4.73 15.32
C GLY A 85 -5.60 6.20 15.12
N LYS A 86 -4.31 6.54 15.30
CA LYS A 86 -3.78 7.89 15.04
C LYS A 86 -3.42 8.04 13.57
N TYR A 87 -3.49 9.30 13.10
CA TYR A 87 -3.06 9.65 11.73
C TYR A 87 -3.69 8.80 10.62
N ARG A 88 -4.97 8.45 10.74
CA ARG A 88 -5.69 7.53 9.84
C ARG A 88 -5.67 7.95 8.37
N ARG A 89 -5.43 9.23 8.06
CA ARG A 89 -5.28 9.70 6.68
C ARG A 89 -3.96 9.28 6.04
N ALA A 90 -2.94 9.05 6.85
CA ALA A 90 -1.61 8.66 6.38
C ALA A 90 -1.28 7.20 6.69
N ILE A 91 -1.82 6.66 7.78
CA ILE A 91 -1.49 5.32 8.27
C ILE A 91 -2.70 4.40 8.08
N GLY A 92 -2.70 3.61 7.01
CA GLY A 92 -3.82 2.74 6.63
C GLY A 92 -3.67 1.28 7.04
N ALA A 93 -2.45 0.83 7.32
CA ALA A 93 -2.16 -0.55 7.70
C ALA A 93 -0.89 -0.61 8.55
N ASN A 94 -0.69 -1.70 9.29
CA ASN A 94 0.61 -1.96 9.91
C ASN A 94 1.65 -2.39 8.87
N ILE A 95 2.92 -2.19 9.20
CA ILE A 95 4.05 -2.62 8.37
C ILE A 95 4.64 -3.87 9.01
N ASN A 96 4.74 -4.94 8.24
CA ASN A 96 5.44 -6.16 8.64
C ASN A 96 6.93 -6.04 8.26
N TYR A 97 7.72 -5.51 9.18
CA TYR A 97 9.15 -5.35 9.02
C TYR A 97 9.87 -6.12 10.13
N ASN A 98 10.68 -7.12 9.75
CA ASN A 98 11.46 -7.90 10.70
C ASN A 98 12.89 -7.36 10.81
N PRO A 99 13.30 -6.82 11.96
CA PRO A 99 14.64 -6.29 12.16
C PRO A 99 15.78 -7.29 11.98
N SER A 100 15.50 -8.59 12.05
CA SER A 100 16.50 -9.66 11.89
C SER A 100 16.76 -10.03 10.43
N ILE A 101 15.95 -9.53 9.49
CA ILE A 101 16.10 -9.77 8.06
C ILE A 101 16.90 -8.63 7.43
N ASP A 102 17.86 -8.98 6.58
CA ASP A 102 18.51 -8.00 5.71
C ASP A 102 17.70 -7.87 4.41
N TYR A 103 16.96 -6.80 4.31
CA TYR A 103 16.16 -6.47 3.14
C TYR A 103 16.96 -5.81 2.01
N GLY A 104 18.25 -5.54 2.23
CA GLY A 104 19.12 -4.85 1.29
C GLY A 104 18.93 -3.33 1.25
N LEU A 105 19.80 -2.68 0.47
CA LEU A 105 19.85 -1.22 0.40
C LEU A 105 18.58 -0.61 -0.19
N ASP A 106 18.08 -1.18 -1.28
CA ASP A 106 16.97 -0.57 -2.05
C ASP A 106 15.66 -0.54 -1.25
N VAL A 107 15.32 -1.63 -0.58
CA VAL A 107 14.13 -1.71 0.27
C VAL A 107 14.26 -0.75 1.45
N ASN A 108 15.40 -0.79 2.16
CA ASN A 108 15.62 0.06 3.32
C ASN A 108 15.64 1.54 2.97
N ARG A 109 16.25 1.90 1.85
CA ARG A 109 16.27 3.27 1.32
C ARG A 109 14.86 3.76 0.97
N LYS A 110 14.11 2.98 0.18
CA LYS A 110 12.77 3.35 -0.26
C LYS A 110 11.82 3.53 0.93
N LEU A 111 11.89 2.64 1.92
CA LEU A 111 11.09 2.73 3.14
C LEU A 111 11.43 3.97 3.98
N TYR A 112 12.72 4.27 4.17
CA TYR A 112 13.16 5.47 4.87
C TYR A 112 12.64 6.75 4.23
N TRP A 113 12.78 6.88 2.90
CA TRP A 113 12.32 8.07 2.19
C TRP A 113 10.79 8.17 2.17
N TYR A 114 10.09 7.05 2.20
CA TYR A 114 8.65 7.07 2.38
C TYR A 114 8.25 7.62 3.76
N PHE A 115 8.93 7.24 4.82
CA PHE A 115 8.70 7.83 6.14
C PHE A 115 9.01 9.33 6.18
N LYS A 116 10.05 9.76 5.48
CA LYS A 116 10.36 11.21 5.32
C LYS A 116 9.22 11.93 4.63
N TYR A 117 8.73 11.38 3.53
CA TYR A 117 7.59 11.91 2.79
C TYR A 117 6.34 12.05 3.68
N ILE A 118 5.98 11.00 4.39
CA ILE A 118 4.83 11.00 5.31
C ILE A 118 5.03 12.02 6.43
N GLN A 119 6.22 12.12 7.00
CA GLN A 119 6.52 13.10 8.04
C GLN A 119 6.37 14.53 7.52
N GLU A 120 6.86 14.83 6.33
CA GLU A 120 6.85 16.16 5.75
C GLU A 120 5.46 16.60 5.29
N ASN A 121 4.72 15.72 4.63
CA ASN A 121 3.45 16.06 4.01
C ASN A 121 2.24 15.87 4.94
N TYR A 122 2.28 14.89 5.83
CA TYR A 122 1.17 14.55 6.73
C TYR A 122 1.44 14.93 8.19
N LYS A 123 2.64 15.48 8.49
CA LYS A 123 3.05 15.88 9.84
C LYS A 123 3.00 14.73 10.86
N VAL A 124 3.30 13.52 10.43
CA VAL A 124 3.40 12.34 11.29
C VAL A 124 4.84 12.19 11.78
N PRO A 125 5.13 12.28 13.08
CA PRO A 125 6.50 12.21 13.60
C PRO A 125 6.99 10.74 13.62
N LEU A 126 7.74 10.34 12.60
CA LEU A 126 8.23 8.97 12.42
C LEU A 126 9.75 8.86 12.64
N LEU A 127 10.54 9.78 12.12
CA LEU A 127 12.01 9.75 12.12
C LEU A 127 12.63 10.68 13.15
#